data_589ba0dd134ee7c49e336a8c20d599e2
#
_entry.id   589ba0dd134ee7c49e336a8c20d599e2
#
_cell.length_a   1.000
_cell.length_b   1.000
_cell.length_c   1.000
_cell.angle_alpha   90.00
_cell.angle_beta   90.00
_cell.angle_gamma   90.00
#
_symmetry.space_group_name_H-M   'P 1'
#
loop_
_entity.id
_entity.type
_entity.pdbx_description
1 polymer ?
#
loop_
_entity_poly.entity_id
_entity_poly.type
_entity_poly.pdbx_seq_one_letter_code
_entity_poly.pdbx_strand_id
1 'polypeptide(L)'
;MTLFRTLLVALAASVLAGCGYNEIQSKDEAVKGAWAEVISQYQRRADLIPNIVETVKGEADFERGTLTQVIEARAKATSIQATPELVNDPAAMARFQQAQGELSSALSRLMAVVENYPNLKANQGFQDLRTQLEGTENRITVARNRFIKATQDYNVLVRQFPVNLTAMVFGYKQKAQFTVENEAAVQKAPTVDFGTKK
;
A
#
# COMPACT_ATOMS: atom_id res chain seq x y z
N MET A 1 -21.59 -48.22 -25.67
CA MET A 1 -20.22 -47.67 -25.52
C MET A 1 -20.15 -46.13 -25.61
N THR A 2 -20.95 -45.45 -26.39
CA THR A 2 -20.99 -43.99 -26.51
C THR A 2 -21.47 -43.29 -25.21
N LEU A 3 -22.55 -43.76 -24.59
CA LEU A 3 -23.09 -43.23 -23.33
C LEU A 3 -22.08 -43.29 -22.15
N PHE A 4 -21.31 -44.36 -22.05
CA PHE A 4 -20.27 -44.49 -21.03
C PHE A 4 -19.10 -43.53 -21.25
N ARG A 5 -18.70 -43.32 -22.52
CA ARG A 5 -17.68 -42.34 -22.91
C ARG A 5 -18.12 -40.90 -22.62
N THR A 6 -19.40 -40.56 -22.92
CA THR A 6 -19.93 -39.24 -22.64
C THR A 6 -20.04 -38.96 -21.12
N LEU A 7 -20.40 -39.98 -20.35
CA LEU A 7 -20.46 -39.86 -18.88
C LEU A 7 -19.05 -39.67 -18.25
N LEU A 8 -18.06 -40.39 -18.75
CA LEU A 8 -16.65 -40.24 -18.35
C LEU A 8 -16.11 -38.85 -18.68
N VAL A 9 -16.42 -38.31 -19.85
CA VAL A 9 -16.00 -36.97 -20.27
C VAL A 9 -16.69 -35.92 -19.43
N ALA A 10 -17.98 -36.06 -19.14
CA ALA A 10 -18.73 -35.14 -18.23
C ALA A 10 -18.21 -35.18 -16.81
N LEU A 11 -17.87 -36.38 -16.28
CA LEU A 11 -17.26 -36.53 -14.96
C LEU A 11 -15.88 -35.89 -14.90
N ALA A 12 -15.04 -36.11 -15.91
CA ALA A 12 -13.73 -35.49 -16.00
C ALA A 12 -13.80 -33.95 -16.11
N ALA A 13 -14.76 -33.42 -16.90
CA ALA A 13 -15.02 -31.99 -17.00
C ALA A 13 -15.50 -31.40 -15.65
N SER A 14 -16.35 -32.12 -14.90
CA SER A 14 -16.83 -31.68 -13.58
C SER A 14 -15.72 -31.66 -12.54
N VAL A 15 -14.81 -32.61 -12.55
CA VAL A 15 -13.64 -32.66 -11.66
C VAL A 15 -12.66 -31.52 -12.00
N LEU A 16 -12.42 -31.22 -13.26
CA LEU A 16 -11.59 -30.11 -13.73
C LEU A 16 -12.18 -28.75 -13.39
N ALA A 17 -13.50 -28.59 -13.45
CA ALA A 17 -14.18 -27.34 -13.11
C ALA A 17 -14.13 -27.04 -11.59
N GLY A 18 -14.10 -28.06 -10.74
CA GLY A 18 -13.97 -27.88 -9.28
C GLY A 18 -12.55 -27.53 -8.80
N CYS A 19 -11.57 -27.85 -9.59
CA CYS A 19 -10.16 -27.90 -9.17
C CYS A 19 -9.47 -26.54 -8.95
N GLY A 20 -10.11 -25.41 -9.22
CA GLY A 20 -9.48 -24.11 -9.04
C GLY A 20 -10.33 -23.08 -8.29
N TYR A 21 -11.63 -23.31 -8.20
CA TYR A 21 -12.55 -22.33 -7.62
C TYR A 21 -12.23 -22.00 -6.16
N ASN A 22 -12.08 -23.03 -5.31
CA ASN A 22 -11.79 -22.84 -3.89
C ASN A 22 -10.42 -22.19 -3.67
N GLU A 23 -9.45 -22.48 -4.51
CA GLU A 23 -8.13 -21.88 -4.43
C GLU A 23 -8.19 -20.38 -4.83
N ILE A 24 -8.94 -20.01 -5.87
CA ILE A 24 -9.19 -18.61 -6.22
C ILE A 24 -9.82 -17.87 -5.04
N GLN A 25 -10.86 -18.44 -4.40
CA GLN A 25 -11.50 -17.86 -3.24
C GLN A 25 -10.52 -17.65 -2.08
N SER A 26 -9.72 -18.68 -1.79
CA SER A 26 -8.71 -18.60 -0.72
C SER A 26 -7.69 -17.49 -0.99
N LYS A 27 -7.20 -17.36 -2.22
CA LYS A 27 -6.25 -16.31 -2.60
C LYS A 27 -6.92 -14.93 -2.63
N ASP A 28 -8.18 -14.83 -3.05
CA ASP A 28 -8.96 -13.58 -3.01
C ASP A 28 -9.11 -13.07 -1.56
N GLU A 29 -9.48 -13.94 -0.65
CA GLU A 29 -9.57 -13.58 0.78
C GLU A 29 -8.21 -13.23 1.38
N ALA A 30 -7.12 -13.89 0.97
CA ALA A 30 -5.77 -13.53 1.39
C ALA A 30 -5.38 -12.12 0.92
N VAL A 31 -5.76 -11.71 -0.31
CA VAL A 31 -5.55 -10.34 -0.79
C VAL A 31 -6.36 -9.34 0.01
N LYS A 32 -7.65 -9.62 0.28
CA LYS A 32 -8.51 -8.74 1.09
C LYS A 32 -7.96 -8.58 2.51
N GLY A 33 -7.52 -9.67 3.15
CA GLY A 33 -6.92 -9.63 4.48
C GLY A 33 -5.63 -8.81 4.52
N ALA A 34 -4.75 -9.02 3.53
CA ALA A 34 -3.52 -8.24 3.41
C ALA A 34 -3.79 -6.75 3.12
N TRP A 35 -4.83 -6.43 2.33
CA TRP A 35 -5.27 -5.06 2.08
C TRP A 35 -5.79 -4.39 3.36
N ALA A 36 -6.62 -5.08 4.13
CA ALA A 36 -7.11 -4.58 5.41
C ALA A 36 -5.96 -4.26 6.40
N GLU A 37 -4.90 -5.08 6.42
CA GLU A 37 -3.69 -4.78 7.20
C GLU A 37 -3.02 -3.48 6.73
N VAL A 38 -2.87 -3.27 5.42
CA VAL A 38 -2.34 -2.03 4.84
C VAL A 38 -3.14 -0.82 5.29
N ILE A 39 -4.47 -0.87 5.15
CA ILE A 39 -5.35 0.22 5.55
C ILE A 39 -5.26 0.52 7.04
N SER A 40 -5.22 -0.51 7.89
CA SER A 40 -5.06 -0.36 9.34
C SER A 40 -3.78 0.41 9.70
N GLN A 41 -2.65 0.14 9.02
CA GLN A 41 -1.40 0.86 9.28
C GLN A 41 -1.44 2.32 8.77
N TYR A 42 -2.06 2.57 7.62
CA TYR A 42 -2.26 3.94 7.13
C TYR A 42 -3.19 4.75 8.03
N GLN A 43 -4.26 4.12 8.55
CA GLN A 43 -5.14 4.76 9.53
C GLN A 43 -4.36 5.13 10.79
N ARG A 44 -3.59 4.18 11.35
CA ARG A 44 -2.74 4.46 12.52
C ARG A 44 -1.79 5.62 12.28
N ARG A 45 -1.18 5.73 11.09
CA ARG A 45 -0.34 6.88 10.74
C ARG A 45 -1.14 8.18 10.75
N ALA A 46 -2.31 8.19 10.13
CA ALA A 46 -3.17 9.37 10.06
C ALA A 46 -3.64 9.84 11.45
N ASP A 47 -3.84 8.90 12.39
CA ASP A 47 -4.27 9.18 13.76
C ASP A 47 -3.16 9.75 14.64
N LEU A 48 -1.89 9.52 14.32
CA LEU A 48 -0.74 10.13 15.01
C LEU A 48 -0.52 11.59 14.63
N ILE A 49 -0.92 12.02 13.43
CA ILE A 49 -0.61 13.34 12.88
C ILE A 49 -1.19 14.48 13.72
N PRO A 50 -2.45 14.47 14.18
CA PRO A 50 -2.98 15.54 15.03
C PRO A 50 -2.13 15.79 16.27
N ASN A 51 -1.67 14.73 16.93
CA ASN A 51 -0.84 14.84 18.14
C ASN A 51 0.54 15.44 17.81
N ILE A 52 1.14 15.05 16.67
CA ILE A 52 2.40 15.64 16.21
C ILE A 52 2.21 17.13 15.92
N VAL A 53 1.14 17.49 15.21
CA VAL A 53 0.83 18.89 14.85
C VAL A 53 0.62 19.74 16.10
N GLU A 54 -0.15 19.26 17.10
CA GLU A 54 -0.40 20.00 18.34
C GLU A 54 0.90 20.16 19.17
N THR A 55 1.74 19.12 19.22
CA THR A 55 3.03 19.21 19.92
C THR A 55 3.95 20.25 19.28
N VAL A 56 4.00 20.29 17.94
CA VAL A 56 4.83 21.23 17.17
C VAL A 56 4.27 22.66 17.23
N LYS A 57 2.95 22.83 17.25
CA LYS A 57 2.30 24.16 17.45
C LYS A 57 2.64 24.80 18.77
N GLY A 58 3.01 24.03 19.79
CA GLY A 58 3.46 24.54 21.07
C GLY A 58 4.78 25.31 21.01
N GLU A 59 5.57 25.17 19.95
CA GLU A 59 6.79 25.93 19.68
C GLU A 59 6.44 27.26 19.00
N ALA A 60 6.74 28.37 19.67
CA ALA A 60 6.26 29.71 19.30
C ALA A 60 6.71 30.19 17.92
N ASP A 61 7.92 29.80 17.49
CA ASP A 61 8.57 30.25 16.26
C ASP A 61 8.50 29.20 15.15
N PHE A 62 7.70 28.13 15.28
CA PHE A 62 7.67 27.08 14.29
C PHE A 62 6.99 27.54 12.98
N GLU A 63 7.57 27.10 11.86
CA GLU A 63 7.11 27.45 10.51
C GLU A 63 5.69 26.93 10.22
N ARG A 64 4.71 27.86 10.19
CA ARG A 64 3.28 27.49 9.95
C ARG A 64 3.05 26.82 8.61
N GLY A 65 3.82 27.17 7.56
CA GLY A 65 3.69 26.60 6.23
C GLY A 65 3.89 25.09 6.21
N THR A 66 4.89 24.58 6.92
CA THR A 66 5.17 23.16 7.04
C THR A 66 4.02 22.39 7.74
N LEU A 67 3.44 22.96 8.81
CA LEU A 67 2.29 22.38 9.49
C LEU A 67 1.05 22.30 8.57
N THR A 68 0.78 23.39 7.86
CA THR A 68 -0.35 23.44 6.90
C THR A 68 -0.21 22.35 5.83
N GLN A 69 0.98 22.17 5.26
CA GLN A 69 1.23 21.11 4.27
C GLN A 69 0.95 19.69 4.83
N VAL A 70 1.31 19.42 6.07
CA VAL A 70 1.02 18.11 6.71
C VAL A 70 -0.47 17.92 6.91
N ILE A 71 -1.18 18.96 7.36
CA ILE A 71 -2.64 18.91 7.59
C ILE A 71 -3.39 18.67 6.26
N GLU A 72 -3.01 19.40 5.20
CA GLU A 72 -3.61 19.25 3.87
C GLU A 72 -3.32 17.88 3.26
N ALA A 73 -2.08 17.42 3.34
CA ALA A 73 -1.71 16.10 2.86
C ALA A 73 -2.45 14.97 3.61
N ARG A 74 -2.62 15.11 4.94
CA ARG A 74 -3.44 14.20 5.74
C ARG A 74 -4.90 14.21 5.28
N ALA A 75 -5.50 15.39 5.12
CA ALA A 75 -6.88 15.51 4.67
C ALA A 75 -7.07 14.82 3.29
N LYS A 76 -6.15 15.03 2.35
CA LYS A 76 -6.15 14.39 1.04
C LYS A 76 -6.01 12.87 1.15
N ALA A 77 -5.07 12.38 1.95
CA ALA A 77 -4.83 10.94 2.13
C ALA A 77 -6.02 10.22 2.78
N THR A 78 -6.73 10.87 3.72
CA THR A 78 -7.90 10.31 4.42
C THR A 78 -9.22 10.49 3.66
N SER A 79 -9.28 11.38 2.66
CA SER A 79 -10.49 11.57 1.84
C SER A 79 -10.75 10.40 0.87
N ILE A 80 -9.73 9.60 0.55
CA ILE A 80 -9.86 8.46 -0.34
C ILE A 80 -10.37 7.27 0.46
N GLN A 81 -11.57 6.81 0.12
CA GLN A 81 -12.15 5.61 0.75
C GLN A 81 -11.39 4.36 0.27
N ALA A 82 -10.58 3.80 1.16
CA ALA A 82 -9.79 2.62 0.87
C ALA A 82 -10.60 1.33 1.10
N THR A 83 -11.68 1.15 0.31
CA THR A 83 -12.54 -0.04 0.38
C THR A 83 -11.83 -1.29 -0.16
N PRO A 84 -12.32 -2.50 0.15
CA PRO A 84 -11.78 -3.74 -0.44
C PRO A 84 -11.85 -3.77 -1.97
N GLU A 85 -12.80 -3.05 -2.57
CA GLU A 85 -12.99 -2.98 -4.03
C GLU A 85 -11.91 -2.15 -4.73
N LEU A 86 -11.20 -1.27 -4.00
CA LEU A 86 -10.14 -0.42 -4.53
C LEU A 86 -9.04 -1.24 -5.20
N VAL A 87 -8.78 -2.47 -4.72
CA VAL A 87 -7.80 -3.38 -5.31
C VAL A 87 -8.18 -3.88 -6.72
N ASN A 88 -9.43 -3.66 -7.15
CA ASN A 88 -9.91 -4.02 -8.48
C ASN A 88 -9.84 -2.85 -9.48
N ASP A 89 -9.49 -1.63 -9.01
CA ASP A 89 -9.37 -0.42 -9.83
C ASP A 89 -7.93 0.14 -9.79
N PRO A 90 -7.14 -0.09 -10.87
CA PRO A 90 -5.77 0.41 -10.94
C PRO A 90 -5.66 1.95 -10.82
N ALA A 91 -6.65 2.69 -11.33
CA ALA A 91 -6.63 4.15 -11.28
C ALA A 91 -6.93 4.66 -9.86
N ALA A 92 -7.86 4.01 -9.15
CA ALA A 92 -8.12 4.31 -7.74
C ALA A 92 -6.92 3.96 -6.85
N MET A 93 -6.27 2.81 -7.11
CA MET A 93 -5.04 2.40 -6.43
C MET A 93 -3.91 3.42 -6.63
N ALA A 94 -3.71 3.91 -7.85
CA ALA A 94 -2.69 4.92 -8.16
C ALA A 94 -2.96 6.24 -7.41
N ARG A 95 -4.22 6.72 -7.39
CA ARG A 95 -4.60 7.92 -6.63
C ARG A 95 -4.37 7.75 -5.13
N PHE A 96 -4.70 6.58 -4.59
CA PHE A 96 -4.44 6.26 -3.19
C PHE A 96 -2.94 6.29 -2.88
N GLN A 97 -2.11 5.63 -3.70
CA GLN A 97 -0.66 5.63 -3.55
C GLN A 97 -0.08 7.05 -3.60
N GLN A 98 -0.50 7.86 -4.57
CA GLN A 98 -0.05 9.23 -4.70
C GLN A 98 -0.35 10.05 -3.44
N ALA A 99 -1.59 9.99 -2.93
CA ALA A 99 -1.98 10.75 -1.74
C ALA A 99 -1.20 10.30 -0.49
N GLN A 100 -0.96 9.00 -0.35
CA GLN A 100 -0.14 8.46 0.75
C GLN A 100 1.34 8.85 0.62
N GLY A 101 1.87 8.93 -0.60
CA GLY A 101 3.22 9.40 -0.89
C GLY A 101 3.40 10.91 -0.59
N GLU A 102 2.42 11.73 -0.96
CA GLU A 102 2.40 13.16 -0.62
C GLU A 102 2.44 13.38 0.89
N LEU A 103 1.67 12.58 1.65
CA LEU A 103 1.68 12.63 3.11
C LEU A 103 3.04 12.21 3.69
N SER A 104 3.65 11.14 3.17
CA SER A 104 5.00 10.72 3.60
C SER A 104 6.03 11.82 3.33
N SER A 105 5.95 12.49 2.19
CA SER A 105 6.85 13.60 1.83
C SER A 105 6.66 14.80 2.75
N ALA A 106 5.42 15.15 3.09
CA ALA A 106 5.12 16.24 4.02
C ALA A 106 5.64 15.95 5.44
N LEU A 107 5.46 14.72 5.93
CA LEU A 107 5.97 14.28 7.22
C LEU A 107 7.51 14.27 7.26
N SER A 108 8.17 13.81 6.21
CA SER A 108 9.62 13.84 6.09
C SER A 108 10.17 15.27 6.14
N ARG A 109 9.49 16.21 5.47
CA ARG A 109 9.84 17.65 5.52
C ARG A 109 9.64 18.21 6.92
N LEU A 110 8.54 17.89 7.59
CA LEU A 110 8.30 18.29 8.98
C LEU A 110 9.44 17.84 9.88
N MET A 111 9.84 16.56 9.78
CA MET A 111 10.95 16.03 10.59
C MET A 111 12.27 16.73 10.31
N ALA A 112 12.55 17.07 9.04
CA ALA A 112 13.75 17.82 8.66
C ALA A 112 13.75 19.26 9.22
N VAL A 113 12.61 19.94 9.22
CA VAL A 113 12.46 21.29 9.79
C VAL A 113 12.64 21.29 11.31
N VAL A 114 12.09 20.27 12.00
CA VAL A 114 12.23 20.13 13.47
C VAL A 114 13.68 20.05 13.93
N GLU A 115 14.60 19.56 13.11
CA GLU A 115 16.04 19.53 13.45
C GLU A 115 16.63 20.94 13.76
N ASN A 116 15.99 22.01 13.26
CA ASN A 116 16.39 23.39 13.53
C ASN A 116 15.80 23.93 14.85
N TYR A 117 14.99 23.16 15.58
CA TYR A 117 14.31 23.56 16.81
C TYR A 117 14.77 22.70 18.00
N PRO A 118 15.87 23.06 18.70
CA PRO A 118 16.47 22.24 19.76
C PRO A 118 15.50 21.90 20.90
N ASN A 119 14.65 22.86 21.27
CA ASN A 119 13.66 22.67 22.36
C ASN A 119 12.62 21.60 21.98
N LEU A 120 12.11 21.66 20.74
CA LEU A 120 11.13 20.70 20.24
C LEU A 120 11.79 19.31 20.07
N LYS A 121 13.02 19.29 19.56
CA LYS A 121 13.79 18.05 19.43
C LYS A 121 14.06 17.38 20.80
N ALA A 122 14.27 18.15 21.85
CA ALA A 122 14.46 17.67 23.22
C ALA A 122 13.15 17.30 23.94
N ASN A 123 12.00 17.68 23.38
CA ASN A 123 10.70 17.39 23.97
C ASN A 123 10.39 15.89 23.95
N GLN A 124 10.22 15.28 25.10
CA GLN A 124 9.98 13.84 25.23
C GLN A 124 8.70 13.39 24.48
N GLY A 125 7.62 14.16 24.58
CA GLY A 125 6.37 13.86 23.87
C GLY A 125 6.54 13.84 22.37
N PHE A 126 7.34 14.76 21.81
CA PHE A 126 7.66 14.76 20.39
C PHE A 126 8.52 13.54 19.99
N GLN A 127 9.52 13.18 20.78
CA GLN A 127 10.36 12.01 20.52
C GLN A 127 9.56 10.71 20.54
N ASP A 128 8.62 10.56 21.48
CA ASP A 128 7.75 9.40 21.57
C ASP A 128 6.83 9.29 20.34
N LEU A 129 6.26 10.42 19.88
CA LEU A 129 5.44 10.48 18.67
C LEU A 129 6.26 10.19 17.40
N ARG A 130 7.48 10.71 17.30
CA ARG A 130 8.42 10.41 16.22
C ARG A 130 8.73 8.91 16.15
N THR A 131 9.05 8.31 17.29
CA THR A 131 9.33 6.86 17.37
C THR A 131 8.10 6.02 16.95
N GLN A 132 6.90 6.43 17.37
CA GLN A 132 5.67 5.77 16.95
C GLN A 132 5.41 5.91 15.46
N LEU A 133 5.69 7.09 14.87
CA LEU A 133 5.56 7.33 13.44
C LEU A 133 6.55 6.48 12.65
N GLU A 134 7.83 6.47 13.00
CA GLU A 134 8.87 5.63 12.37
C GLU A 134 8.50 4.14 12.46
N GLY A 135 8.04 3.69 13.61
CA GLY A 135 7.56 2.31 13.79
C GLY A 135 6.32 2.00 12.93
N THR A 136 5.47 2.99 12.68
CA THR A 136 4.30 2.83 11.81
C THR A 136 4.69 2.77 10.34
N GLU A 137 5.66 3.58 9.88
CA GLU A 137 6.20 3.52 8.52
C GLU A 137 6.83 2.14 8.23
N ASN A 138 7.56 1.58 9.17
CA ASN A 138 8.09 0.22 9.05
C ASN A 138 6.97 -0.82 8.91
N ARG A 139 5.90 -0.70 9.70
CA ARG A 139 4.74 -1.61 9.59
C ARG A 139 3.99 -1.44 8.27
N ILE A 140 3.85 -0.21 7.77
CA ILE A 140 3.29 0.07 6.44
C ILE A 140 4.11 -0.67 5.37
N THR A 141 5.43 -0.59 5.43
CA THR A 141 6.32 -1.27 4.49
C THR A 141 6.10 -2.79 4.52
N VAL A 142 6.05 -3.39 5.71
CA VAL A 142 5.79 -4.84 5.87
C VAL A 142 4.40 -5.21 5.34
N ALA A 143 3.37 -4.45 5.69
CA ALA A 143 2.00 -4.70 5.23
C ALA A 143 1.88 -4.59 3.69
N ARG A 144 2.51 -3.57 3.09
CA ARG A 144 2.58 -3.43 1.62
C ARG A 144 3.24 -4.64 0.96
N ASN A 145 4.35 -5.11 1.50
CA ASN A 145 5.06 -6.28 0.95
C ASN A 145 4.18 -7.55 1.02
N ARG A 146 3.44 -7.75 2.11
CA ARG A 146 2.49 -8.85 2.24
C ARG A 146 1.35 -8.75 1.23
N PHE A 147 0.80 -7.55 1.04
CA PHE A 147 -0.24 -7.29 0.05
C PHE A 147 0.27 -7.55 -1.37
N ILE A 148 1.46 -7.05 -1.72
CA ILE A 148 2.09 -7.29 -3.05
C ILE A 148 2.21 -8.79 -3.29
N LYS A 149 2.73 -9.55 -2.31
CA LYS A 149 2.89 -11.00 -2.43
C LYS A 149 1.54 -11.72 -2.59
N ALA A 150 0.55 -11.41 -1.77
CA ALA A 150 -0.78 -12.01 -1.84
C ALA A 150 -1.44 -11.72 -3.21
N THR A 151 -1.33 -10.48 -3.70
CA THR A 151 -1.86 -10.06 -4.99
C THR A 151 -1.13 -10.73 -6.14
N GLN A 152 0.18 -10.90 -6.06
CA GLN A 152 0.97 -11.64 -7.04
C GLN A 152 0.52 -13.11 -7.10
N ASP A 153 0.41 -13.77 -5.95
CA ASP A 153 -0.03 -15.17 -5.87
C ASP A 153 -1.43 -15.34 -6.50
N TYR A 154 -2.37 -14.44 -6.18
CA TYR A 154 -3.70 -14.42 -6.79
C TYR A 154 -3.64 -14.19 -8.32
N ASN A 155 -2.90 -13.18 -8.76
CA ASN A 155 -2.80 -12.82 -10.17
C ASN A 155 -2.11 -13.92 -11.02
N VAL A 156 -1.18 -14.66 -10.45
CA VAL A 156 -0.56 -15.82 -11.08
C VAL A 156 -1.61 -16.94 -11.19
N LEU A 157 -2.32 -17.26 -10.13
CA LEU A 157 -3.30 -18.34 -10.09
C LEU A 157 -4.41 -18.17 -11.12
N VAL A 158 -5.00 -16.98 -11.22
CA VAL A 158 -6.11 -16.74 -12.17
C VAL A 158 -5.67 -16.79 -13.66
N ARG A 159 -4.36 -16.82 -13.93
CA ARG A 159 -3.78 -16.95 -15.28
C ARG A 159 -3.27 -18.36 -15.58
N GLN A 160 -3.05 -19.19 -14.58
CA GLN A 160 -2.53 -20.54 -14.75
C GLN A 160 -3.60 -21.49 -15.28
N PHE A 161 -3.20 -22.35 -16.26
CA PHE A 161 -4.06 -23.46 -16.70
C PHE A 161 -4.06 -24.58 -15.65
N PRO A 162 -5.19 -25.23 -15.36
CA PRO A 162 -6.54 -25.02 -15.93
C PRO A 162 -7.38 -23.96 -15.22
N VAL A 163 -6.90 -23.33 -14.13
CA VAL A 163 -7.63 -22.40 -13.26
C VAL A 163 -8.11 -21.15 -14.02
N ASN A 164 -7.36 -20.73 -15.06
CA ASN A 164 -7.74 -19.60 -15.91
C ASN A 164 -9.10 -19.81 -16.61
N LEU A 165 -9.51 -21.03 -16.89
CA LEU A 165 -10.84 -21.34 -17.44
C LEU A 165 -11.92 -21.05 -16.42
N THR A 166 -11.72 -21.46 -15.16
CA THR A 166 -12.59 -21.14 -14.04
C THR A 166 -12.66 -19.64 -13.81
N ALA A 167 -11.51 -18.96 -13.82
CA ALA A 167 -11.43 -17.52 -13.65
C ALA A 167 -12.24 -16.79 -14.75
N MET A 168 -12.15 -17.22 -15.98
CA MET A 168 -12.90 -16.66 -17.12
C MET A 168 -14.42 -16.85 -16.94
N VAL A 169 -14.88 -18.04 -16.57
CA VAL A 169 -16.30 -18.37 -16.41
C VAL A 169 -16.94 -17.55 -15.27
N PHE A 170 -16.22 -17.39 -14.16
CA PHE A 170 -16.70 -16.65 -12.98
C PHE A 170 -16.34 -15.16 -12.98
N GLY A 171 -15.63 -14.68 -14.01
CA GLY A 171 -15.32 -13.26 -14.16
C GLY A 171 -14.21 -12.75 -13.22
N TYR A 172 -13.34 -13.62 -12.70
CA TYR A 172 -12.21 -13.22 -11.88
C TYR A 172 -11.15 -12.52 -12.73
N LYS A 173 -10.79 -11.29 -12.31
CA LYS A 173 -9.80 -10.47 -13.00
C LYS A 173 -8.56 -10.31 -12.13
N GLN A 174 -7.45 -9.90 -12.77
CA GLN A 174 -6.26 -9.52 -12.03
C GLN A 174 -6.54 -8.29 -11.15
N LYS A 175 -5.94 -8.27 -9.97
CA LYS A 175 -6.03 -7.17 -9.02
C LYS A 175 -4.87 -6.21 -9.20
N ALA A 176 -5.11 -4.94 -8.89
CA ALA A 176 -4.10 -3.90 -8.90
C ALA A 176 -3.04 -4.14 -7.83
N GLN A 177 -1.80 -3.78 -8.15
CA GLN A 177 -0.66 -3.88 -7.24
C GLN A 177 -0.14 -2.48 -6.92
N PHE A 178 0.64 -2.38 -5.84
CA PHE A 178 1.47 -1.21 -5.63
C PHE A 178 2.55 -1.16 -6.72
N THR A 179 2.62 -0.03 -7.40
CA THR A 179 3.71 0.27 -8.32
C THR A 179 4.78 1.08 -7.62
N VAL A 180 6.00 1.03 -8.13
CA VAL A 180 7.07 1.90 -7.63
C VAL A 180 6.77 3.32 -8.09
N GLU A 181 6.60 4.24 -7.14
CA GLU A 181 6.47 5.65 -7.46
C GLU A 181 7.77 6.09 -8.16
N ASN A 182 7.63 6.61 -9.39
CA ASN A 182 8.76 7.12 -10.15
C ASN A 182 9.74 6.04 -10.67
N GLU A 183 9.22 5.02 -11.38
CA GLU A 183 10.05 4.01 -12.07
C GLU A 183 11.19 4.65 -12.89
N ALA A 184 10.93 5.79 -13.53
CA ALA A 184 11.93 6.51 -14.30
C ALA A 184 13.10 7.08 -13.47
N ALA A 185 12.87 7.41 -12.20
CA ALA A 185 13.91 7.86 -11.28
C ALA A 185 14.71 6.70 -10.69
N VAL A 186 14.02 5.55 -10.43
CA VAL A 186 14.67 4.33 -9.92
C VAL A 186 15.56 3.67 -10.99
N GLN A 187 15.20 3.83 -12.27
CA GLN A 187 15.97 3.30 -13.40
C GLN A 187 17.24 4.10 -13.71
N LYS A 188 17.34 5.35 -13.22
CA LYS A 188 18.56 6.15 -13.37
C LYS A 188 19.45 5.94 -12.15
N ALA A 189 20.59 5.27 -12.35
CA ALA A 189 21.62 5.20 -11.29
C ALA A 189 22.01 6.63 -10.88
N PRO A 190 22.12 6.94 -9.57
CA PRO A 190 22.57 8.24 -9.13
C PRO A 190 24.00 8.47 -9.70
N THR A 191 24.18 9.58 -10.42
CA THR A 191 25.52 10.02 -10.84
C THR A 191 26.26 10.53 -9.62
N VAL A 192 27.24 9.79 -9.16
CA VAL A 192 28.16 10.25 -8.11
C VAL A 192 29.23 11.09 -8.77
N ASP A 193 29.16 12.42 -8.60
CA ASP A 193 30.23 13.33 -9.00
C ASP A 193 31.24 13.43 -7.85
N PHE A 194 32.40 12.80 -7.99
CA PHE A 194 33.49 12.87 -7.04
C PHE A 194 34.32 14.15 -7.18
N GLY A 195 33.73 15.22 -7.71
CA GLY A 195 34.33 16.56 -7.83
C GLY A 195 35.87 16.58 -7.70
N THR A 196 36.58 16.30 -8.78
CA THR A 196 38.04 16.52 -8.81
C THR A 196 38.31 18.02 -8.72
N LYS A 197 38.46 18.53 -7.48
CA LYS A 197 39.10 19.84 -7.30
C LYS A 197 40.52 19.73 -7.83
N LYS A 198 40.79 20.41 -8.95
CA LYS A 198 42.11 20.81 -9.36
C LYS A 198 42.56 22.04 -8.56
#